data_0786a563a99bf51da0f734d1550f4970
#
_entry.id   0786a563a99bf51da0f734d1550f4970
#
_cell.length_a   1.000
_cell.length_b   1.000
_cell.length_c   1.000
_cell.angle_alpha   90.00
_cell.angle_beta   90.00
_cell.angle_gamma   90.00
#
_symmetry.space_group_name_H-M   'P 1'
#
loop_
_entity.id
_entity.type
_entity.pdbx_description
1 polymer ?
#
loop_
_entity_poly.entity_id
_entity_poly.type
_entity_poly.pdbx_seq_one_letter_code
_entity_poly.pdbx_strand_id
1 'polypeptide(L)' 'MAEAVVTQLANKLAEECLAVQAETGEDRLFMEVGEVLGASSQTLEEAFLTAVRTRMANDKARAFLARKLRDHRGKGGA' A
#
# COMPACT_ATOMS: atom_id res chain seq x y z
N MET A 1 -19.35 -13.83 -3.59
CA MET A 1 -18.36 -14.91 -3.91
C MET A 1 -17.22 -14.36 -4.74
N ALA A 2 -17.49 -13.85 -5.96
CA ALA A 2 -16.44 -13.28 -6.81
C ALA A 2 -15.72 -12.11 -6.15
N GLU A 3 -16.46 -11.26 -5.42
CA GLU A 3 -15.86 -10.12 -4.73
C GLU A 3 -14.88 -10.53 -3.65
N ALA A 4 -15.17 -11.62 -2.92
CA ALA A 4 -14.26 -12.10 -1.88
C ALA A 4 -12.95 -12.59 -2.48
N VAL A 5 -13.02 -13.30 -3.61
CA VAL A 5 -11.81 -13.77 -4.30
C VAL A 5 -10.99 -12.60 -4.83
N VAL A 6 -11.64 -11.63 -5.46
CA VAL A 6 -10.98 -10.44 -5.99
C VAL A 6 -10.29 -9.68 -4.87
N THR A 7 -10.99 -9.48 -3.75
CA THR A 7 -10.44 -8.76 -2.60
C THR A 7 -9.22 -9.47 -2.03
N GLN A 8 -9.29 -10.80 -1.88
CA GLN A 8 -8.18 -11.58 -1.35
C GLN A 8 -6.96 -11.52 -2.26
N LEU A 9 -7.17 -11.70 -3.56
CA LEU A 9 -6.08 -11.62 -4.54
C LEU A 9 -5.46 -10.22 -4.56
N ALA A 10 -6.31 -9.19 -4.54
CA ALA A 10 -5.84 -7.82 -4.55
C ALA A 10 -5.00 -7.49 -3.31
N ASN A 11 -5.45 -7.93 -2.14
CA ASN A 11 -4.73 -7.69 -0.90
C ASN A 11 -3.36 -8.37 -0.91
N LYS A 12 -3.31 -9.63 -1.37
CA LYS A 12 -2.05 -10.35 -1.43
C LYS A 12 -1.08 -9.71 -2.41
N LEU A 13 -1.57 -9.36 -3.59
CA LEU A 13 -0.75 -8.67 -4.59
C LEU A 13 -0.24 -7.33 -4.08
N ALA A 14 -1.07 -6.60 -3.34
CA ALA A 14 -0.67 -5.32 -2.77
C ALA A 14 0.48 -5.50 -1.78
N GLU A 15 0.41 -6.50 -0.92
CA GLU A 15 1.48 -6.79 0.03
C GLU A 15 2.78 -7.15 -0.70
N GLU A 16 2.67 -8.02 -1.70
CA GLU A 16 3.85 -8.44 -2.47
C GLU A 16 4.45 -7.27 -3.24
N CYS A 17 3.61 -6.45 -3.86
CA CYS A 17 4.07 -5.29 -4.62
C CYS A 17 4.81 -4.30 -3.73
N LEU A 18 4.25 -3.99 -2.56
CA LEU A 18 4.88 -3.05 -1.64
C LEU A 18 6.20 -3.59 -1.09
N ALA A 19 6.29 -4.91 -0.90
CA ALA A 19 7.54 -5.53 -0.48
C ALA A 19 8.62 -5.38 -1.56
N VAL A 20 8.25 -5.58 -2.83
CA VAL A 20 9.19 -5.40 -3.94
C VAL A 20 9.59 -3.93 -4.08
N GLN A 21 8.65 -3.00 -3.92
CA GLN A 21 8.96 -1.58 -3.95
C GLN A 21 9.97 -1.20 -2.87
N ALA A 22 9.79 -1.73 -1.67
CA ALA A 22 10.71 -1.45 -0.57
C ALA A 22 12.11 -1.98 -0.86
N GLU A 23 12.21 -3.14 -1.48
CA GLU A 23 13.50 -3.75 -1.79
C GLU A 23 14.20 -3.07 -2.96
N THR A 24 13.45 -2.68 -3.98
CA THR A 24 14.04 -2.12 -5.21
C THR A 24 14.13 -0.60 -5.22
N GLY A 25 13.38 0.07 -4.35
CA GLY A 25 13.28 1.52 -4.38
C GLY A 25 12.36 2.06 -5.46
N GLU A 26 11.64 1.20 -6.16
CA GLU A 26 10.72 1.60 -7.22
C GLU A 26 9.37 2.01 -6.64
N ASP A 27 9.26 3.25 -6.22
CA ASP A 27 8.08 3.76 -5.51
C ASP A 27 6.78 3.71 -6.30
N ARG A 28 6.85 3.60 -7.60
CA ARG A 28 5.68 3.61 -8.48
C ARG A 28 5.43 2.27 -9.14
N LEU A 29 6.07 1.22 -8.66
CA LEU A 29 5.88 -0.13 -9.23
C LEU A 29 4.40 -0.53 -9.25
N PHE A 30 3.64 -0.11 -8.26
CA PHE A 30 2.21 -0.46 -8.19
C PHE A 30 1.43 0.04 -9.42
N MET A 31 1.87 1.13 -10.06
CA MET A 31 1.23 1.62 -11.28
C MET A 31 1.44 0.65 -12.43
N GLU A 32 2.65 0.10 -12.54
CA GLU A 32 2.97 -0.88 -13.58
C GLU A 32 2.21 -2.19 -13.36
N VAL A 33 2.14 -2.64 -12.12
CA VAL A 33 1.38 -3.86 -11.78
C VAL A 33 -0.10 -3.66 -12.11
N GLY A 34 -0.63 -2.46 -11.82
CA GLY A 34 -2.00 -2.12 -12.17
C GLY A 34 -2.26 -2.24 -13.66
N GLU A 35 -1.33 -1.77 -14.48
CA GLU A 35 -1.47 -1.88 -15.94
C GLU A 35 -1.48 -3.34 -16.39
N VAL A 36 -0.62 -4.16 -15.81
CA VAL A 36 -0.60 -5.59 -16.11
C VAL A 36 -1.95 -6.24 -15.79
N LEU A 37 -2.50 -5.90 -14.63
CA LEU A 37 -3.79 -6.45 -14.22
C LEU A 37 -4.93 -5.96 -15.10
N GLY A 38 -4.91 -4.69 -15.46
CA GLY A 38 -5.95 -4.06 -16.27
C GLY A 38 -6.10 -4.69 -17.64
N ALA A 39 -5.02 -5.25 -18.18
CA ALA A 39 -5.06 -5.93 -19.47
C ALA A 39 -5.95 -7.17 -19.43
N SER A 40 -6.11 -7.80 -18.27
CA SER A 40 -6.89 -9.03 -18.10
C SER A 40 -8.16 -8.82 -17.25
N SER A 41 -8.12 -7.93 -16.27
CA SER A 41 -9.24 -7.74 -15.35
C SER A 41 -9.23 -6.33 -14.77
N GLN A 42 -10.11 -5.49 -15.26
CA GLN A 42 -10.26 -4.14 -14.75
C GLN A 42 -10.73 -4.16 -13.30
N THR A 43 -11.59 -5.10 -12.94
CA THR A 43 -12.08 -5.24 -11.57
C THR A 43 -10.95 -5.53 -10.60
N LEU A 44 -10.04 -6.43 -10.98
CA LEU A 44 -8.89 -6.76 -10.14
C LEU A 44 -7.91 -5.59 -10.08
N GLU A 45 -7.72 -4.88 -11.17
CA GLU A 45 -6.88 -3.68 -11.20
C GLU A 45 -7.36 -2.66 -10.18
N GLU A 46 -8.66 -2.35 -10.20
CA GLU A 46 -9.23 -1.36 -9.29
C GLU A 46 -9.10 -1.79 -7.83
N ALA A 47 -9.39 -3.07 -7.55
CA ALA A 47 -9.26 -3.60 -6.21
C ALA A 47 -7.80 -3.55 -5.72
N PHE A 48 -6.86 -3.88 -6.59
CA PHE A 48 -5.44 -3.84 -6.29
C PHE A 48 -4.99 -2.41 -5.97
N LEU A 49 -5.32 -1.46 -6.83
CA LEU A 49 -4.92 -0.06 -6.62
C LEU A 49 -5.50 0.49 -5.32
N THR A 50 -6.75 0.15 -5.01
CA THR A 50 -7.37 0.54 -3.75
C THR A 50 -6.62 -0.06 -2.57
N ALA A 51 -6.27 -1.34 -2.65
CA ALA A 51 -5.54 -2.02 -1.58
C ALA A 51 -4.16 -1.40 -1.34
N VAL A 52 -3.44 -1.06 -2.42
CA VAL A 52 -2.13 -0.41 -2.31
C VAL A 52 -2.27 0.97 -1.69
N ARG A 53 -3.19 1.78 -2.20
CA ARG A 53 -3.38 3.16 -1.71
C ARG A 53 -3.80 3.18 -0.25
N THR A 54 -4.63 2.24 0.16
CA THR A 54 -5.05 2.13 1.55
C THR A 54 -3.86 1.84 2.46
N ARG A 55 -2.99 0.92 2.05
CA ARG A 55 -1.79 0.59 2.83
C ARG A 55 -0.81 1.74 2.88
N MET A 56 -0.60 2.43 1.76
CA MET A 56 0.29 3.59 1.70
C MET A 56 -0.22 4.72 2.60
N ALA A 57 -1.53 4.95 2.60
CA ALA A 57 -2.13 5.98 3.46
C ALA A 57 -1.97 5.61 4.93
N ASN A 58 -2.18 4.34 5.27
CA ASN A 58 -1.99 3.87 6.63
C ASN A 58 -0.55 4.07 7.10
N ASP A 59 0.42 3.75 6.23
CA ASP A 59 1.83 3.91 6.56
C ASP A 59 2.19 5.37 6.78
N LYS A 60 1.65 6.27 5.97
CA LYS A 60 1.88 7.71 6.13
C LYS A 60 1.30 8.21 7.46
N ALA A 61 0.12 7.73 7.81
CA ALA A 61 -0.50 8.11 9.08
C ALA A 61 0.32 7.61 10.26
N ARG A 62 0.83 6.38 10.17
CA ARG A 62 1.68 5.82 11.24
C ARG A 62 2.98 6.61 11.37
N ALA A 63 3.59 6.97 10.25
CA ALA A 63 4.81 7.79 10.27
C ALA A 63 4.55 9.15 10.91
N PHE A 64 3.40 9.76 10.61
CA PHE A 64 3.00 11.01 11.21
C PHE A 64 2.87 10.88 12.73
N LEU A 65 2.19 9.83 13.20
CA LEU A 65 2.02 9.59 14.63
C LEU A 65 3.37 9.35 15.31
N ALA A 66 4.26 8.62 14.67
CA ALA A 66 5.59 8.36 15.21
C ALA A 66 6.37 9.67 15.40
N ARG A 67 6.28 10.59 14.43
CA ARG A 67 6.94 11.90 14.55
C ARG A 67 6.34 12.73 15.68
N LYS A 68 5.03 12.73 15.80
CA LYS A 68 4.36 13.46 16.89
C LYS A 68 4.81 12.95 18.25
N LEU A 69 4.93 11.64 18.39
CA LEU A 69 5.38 11.04 19.63
C LEU A 69 6.83 11.39 19.93
N ARG A 70 7.71 11.33 18.94
CA ARG A 70 9.11 11.73 19.11
C ARG A 70 9.23 13.19 19.51
N ASP A 71 8.46 14.07 18.86
CA ASP A 71 8.47 15.51 19.17
C ASP A 71 8.03 15.76 20.61
N HIS A 72 6.98 15.03 21.03
CA HIS A 72 6.50 15.13 22.40
C HIS A 72 7.54 14.65 23.41
N ARG A 73 8.16 13.51 23.14
CA ARG A 73 9.20 12.95 24.03
C ARG A 73 10.43 13.83 24.09
N GLY A 74 10.81 14.42 22.95
CA GLY A 74 11.93 15.35 22.90
C GLY A 74 11.69 16.57 23.75
N LYS A 75 10.48 17.13 23.72
CA LYS A 75 10.12 18.27 24.54
C LYS A 75 9.94 17.89 26.01
N GLY A 76 9.30 16.76 26.24
CA GLY A 76 9.06 16.29 27.60
C GLY A 76 10.33 15.83 28.31
N GLY A 77 11.29 15.31 27.54
CA GLY A 77 12.55 14.85 28.08
C GLY A 77 13.49 15.98 28.44
N ALA A 78 13.20 17.16 27.92
CA ALA A 78 13.96 18.33 28.28
C ALA A 78 13.55 18.84 29.67
#